data_9daba7d49bcfe66182e232b7b732e685
#
_entry.id   9daba7d49bcfe66182e232b7b732e685
#
_cell.length_a   1.000
_cell.length_b   1.000
_cell.length_c   1.000
_cell.angle_alpha   90.00
_cell.angle_beta   90.00
_cell.angle_gamma   90.00
#
_symmetry.space_group_name_H-M   'P 1'
#
loop_
_entity.id
_entity.type
_entity.pdbx_description
1 polymer ?
#
loop_
_entity_poly.entity_id
_entity_poly.type
_entity_poly.pdbx_seq_one_letter_code
_entity_poly.pdbx_strand_id
1 'polypeptide(L)'
;VRELLGHLAGVALFAVPGFALTGLFPGLRAVPGLRRLGYGHLLGIAAVAGTLYALSALFGVPIRRPAILGTATALTLAGMAGWWRARHERRAHPRLPLRARLAVLFLALAGIGVSAGLFADALAYPLRDWDGRMHWSAQARYIRFEGSVLPLAVVRGQWYINHPRYPVLLPVAQVAILEATGAGEDELFFRGLYASFFPAFLLVLYDA
;
A
#
# COMPACT_ATOMS: atom_id res chain seq x y z
N VAL A 1 20.38 -8.00 -0.53
CA VAL A 1 19.59 -8.42 0.64
C VAL A 1 18.88 -7.23 1.29
N ARG A 2 19.59 -6.12 1.60
CA ARG A 2 19.01 -4.93 2.25
C ARG A 2 17.86 -4.33 1.43
N GLU A 3 18.00 -4.23 0.12
CA GLU A 3 16.99 -3.69 -0.78
C GLU A 3 15.73 -4.56 -0.81
N LEU A 4 15.89 -5.88 -0.94
CA LEU A 4 14.77 -6.81 -0.89
C LEU A 4 14.01 -6.72 0.44
N LEU A 5 14.72 -6.67 1.56
CA LEU A 5 14.08 -6.48 2.87
C LEU A 5 13.35 -5.15 2.97
N GLY A 6 13.89 -4.08 2.39
CA GLY A 6 13.23 -2.78 2.32
C GLY A 6 11.94 -2.82 1.52
N HIS A 7 11.93 -3.48 0.36
CA HIS A 7 10.71 -3.69 -0.44
C HIS A 7 9.66 -4.49 0.32
N LEU A 8 10.06 -5.60 0.95
CA LEU A 8 9.16 -6.42 1.75
C LEU A 8 8.58 -5.63 2.92
N ALA A 9 9.41 -4.85 3.61
CA ALA A 9 8.95 -3.98 4.71
C ALA A 9 8.00 -2.90 4.20
N GLY A 10 8.27 -2.30 3.04
CA GLY A 10 7.39 -1.31 2.41
C GLY A 10 6.02 -1.88 2.05
N VAL A 11 5.97 -3.08 1.47
CA VAL A 11 4.70 -3.78 1.18
C VAL A 11 3.99 -4.16 2.47
N ALA A 12 4.71 -4.68 3.45
CA ALA A 12 4.16 -5.11 4.75
C ALA A 12 3.56 -3.93 5.53
N LEU A 13 4.13 -2.72 5.42
CA LEU A 13 3.62 -1.50 6.06
C LEU A 13 2.15 -1.24 5.74
N PHE A 14 1.69 -1.64 4.57
CA PHE A 14 0.30 -1.50 4.14
C PHE A 14 -0.47 -2.82 4.24
N ALA A 15 0.12 -3.93 3.82
CA ALA A 15 -0.57 -5.22 3.79
C ALA A 15 -1.00 -5.70 5.19
N VAL A 16 -0.18 -5.49 6.22
CA VAL A 16 -0.48 -5.94 7.58
C VAL A 16 -1.67 -5.18 8.19
N PRO A 17 -1.66 -3.82 8.28
CA PRO A 17 -2.81 -3.10 8.82
C PRO A 17 -4.05 -3.28 7.95
N GLY A 18 -3.90 -3.29 6.62
CA GLY A 18 -5.02 -3.48 5.72
C GLY A 18 -5.67 -4.86 5.84
N PHE A 19 -4.89 -5.93 5.94
CA PHE A 19 -5.41 -7.27 6.22
C PHE A 19 -6.14 -7.31 7.57
N ALA A 20 -5.57 -6.71 8.61
CA ALA A 20 -6.22 -6.60 9.89
C ALA A 20 -7.57 -5.85 9.79
N LEU A 21 -7.58 -4.70 9.08
CA LEU A 21 -8.78 -3.87 8.90
C LEU A 21 -9.92 -4.62 8.19
N THR A 22 -9.65 -5.64 7.37
CA THR A 22 -10.73 -6.47 6.80
C THR A 22 -11.61 -7.11 7.88
N GLY A 23 -11.09 -7.25 9.11
CA GLY A 23 -11.86 -7.72 10.27
C GLY A 23 -12.99 -6.80 10.71
N LEU A 24 -12.96 -5.51 10.35
CA LEU A 24 -14.02 -4.55 10.66
C LEU A 24 -15.21 -4.67 9.68
N PHE A 25 -15.00 -5.25 8.51
CA PHE A 25 -16.00 -5.32 7.44
C PHE A 25 -16.57 -6.73 7.31
N PRO A 26 -17.85 -6.95 7.66
CA PRO A 26 -18.48 -8.30 7.58
C PRO A 26 -18.34 -8.96 6.20
N GLY A 27 -18.49 -8.20 5.12
CA GLY A 27 -18.31 -8.69 3.75
C GLY A 27 -16.90 -9.22 3.50
N LEU A 28 -15.86 -8.47 3.91
CA LEU A 28 -14.47 -8.86 3.70
C LEU A 28 -14.03 -10.00 4.63
N ARG A 29 -14.65 -10.17 5.81
CA ARG A 29 -14.41 -11.33 6.68
C ARG A 29 -14.85 -12.64 6.03
N ALA A 30 -15.88 -12.59 5.21
CA ALA A 30 -16.40 -13.75 4.50
C ALA A 30 -15.52 -14.16 3.31
N VAL A 31 -14.65 -13.29 2.82
CA VAL A 31 -13.75 -13.56 1.69
C VAL A 31 -12.65 -14.56 2.09
N PRO A 32 -12.29 -15.55 1.25
CA PRO A 32 -11.19 -16.49 1.52
C PRO A 32 -9.85 -15.78 1.79
N GLY A 33 -9.01 -16.37 2.63
CA GLY A 33 -7.79 -15.73 3.14
C GLY A 33 -6.86 -15.14 2.06
N LEU A 34 -6.66 -15.86 0.95
CA LEU A 34 -5.77 -15.40 -0.12
C LEU A 34 -6.32 -14.16 -0.85
N ARG A 35 -7.63 -14.16 -1.18
CA ARG A 35 -8.31 -13.01 -1.81
C ARG A 35 -8.34 -11.81 -0.87
N ARG A 36 -8.53 -12.08 0.42
CA ARG A 36 -8.51 -11.06 1.46
C ARG A 36 -7.18 -10.31 1.53
N LEU A 37 -6.06 -10.95 1.15
CA LEU A 37 -4.77 -10.27 1.03
C LEU A 37 -4.82 -9.16 -0.02
N GLY A 38 -5.47 -9.38 -1.18
CA GLY A 38 -5.65 -8.33 -2.19
C GLY A 38 -6.45 -7.14 -1.67
N TYR A 39 -7.65 -7.40 -1.14
CA TYR A 39 -8.46 -6.35 -0.51
C TYR A 39 -7.73 -5.65 0.63
N GLY A 40 -7.06 -6.44 1.49
CA GLY A 40 -6.29 -5.92 2.61
C GLY A 40 -5.17 -5.00 2.15
N HIS A 41 -4.41 -5.39 1.12
CA HIS A 41 -3.31 -4.55 0.64
C HIS A 41 -3.81 -3.19 0.13
N LEU A 42 -4.84 -3.19 -0.73
CA LEU A 42 -5.42 -1.94 -1.26
C LEU A 42 -6.05 -1.07 -0.15
N LEU A 43 -6.79 -1.71 0.77
CA LEU A 43 -7.38 -1.04 1.92
C LEU A 43 -6.30 -0.45 2.83
N GLY A 44 -5.19 -1.16 3.02
CA GLY A 44 -4.07 -0.71 3.84
C GLY A 44 -3.38 0.52 3.27
N ILE A 45 -3.12 0.55 1.95
CA ILE A 45 -2.57 1.74 1.30
C ILE A 45 -3.52 2.94 1.52
N ALA A 46 -4.81 2.76 1.24
CA ALA A 46 -5.80 3.82 1.40
C ALA A 46 -5.92 4.27 2.88
N ALA A 47 -5.98 3.34 3.82
CA ALA A 47 -6.16 3.64 5.24
C ALA A 47 -4.92 4.29 5.86
N VAL A 48 -3.73 3.72 5.65
CA VAL A 48 -2.50 4.27 6.24
C VAL A 48 -2.17 5.63 5.63
N ALA A 49 -2.12 5.73 4.30
CA ALA A 49 -1.79 6.99 3.65
C ALA A 49 -2.91 8.04 3.85
N GLY A 50 -4.18 7.64 3.81
CA GLY A 50 -5.31 8.54 4.07
C GLY A 50 -5.34 9.07 5.51
N THR A 51 -5.04 8.22 6.50
CA THR A 51 -4.93 8.64 7.91
C THR A 51 -3.76 9.59 8.11
N LEU A 52 -2.58 9.28 7.56
CA LEU A 52 -1.42 10.18 7.62
C LEU A 52 -1.70 11.53 6.95
N TYR A 53 -2.36 11.50 5.79
CA TYR A 53 -2.83 12.71 5.12
C TYR A 53 -3.74 13.53 6.03
N ALA A 54 -4.77 12.92 6.60
CA ALA A 54 -5.72 13.60 7.47
C ALA A 54 -5.05 14.15 8.74
N LEU A 55 -4.17 13.38 9.39
CA LEU A 55 -3.42 13.83 10.56
C LEU A 55 -2.52 15.02 10.24
N SER A 56 -1.86 15.00 9.08
CA SER A 56 -1.00 16.09 8.66
C SER A 56 -1.79 17.33 8.24
N ALA A 57 -2.85 17.17 7.43
CA ALA A 57 -3.63 18.28 6.90
C ALA A 57 -4.49 18.98 7.96
N LEU A 58 -5.10 18.22 8.89
CA LEU A 58 -6.06 18.74 9.86
C LEU A 58 -5.42 19.11 11.20
N PHE A 59 -4.37 18.40 11.59
CA PHE A 59 -3.76 18.53 12.92
C PHE A 59 -2.29 18.94 12.88
N GLY A 60 -1.71 19.15 11.70
CA GLY A 60 -0.30 19.51 11.55
C GLY A 60 0.68 18.43 12.01
N VAL A 61 0.23 17.16 12.15
CA VAL A 61 1.11 16.08 12.58
C VAL A 61 2.15 15.82 11.48
N PRO A 62 3.44 15.87 11.78
CA PRO A 62 4.47 15.67 10.77
C PRO A 62 4.52 14.21 10.33
N ILE A 63 4.61 14.00 9.00
CA ILE A 63 4.75 12.66 8.40
C ILE A 63 6.19 12.18 8.60
N ARG A 64 6.43 11.59 9.74
CA ARG A 64 7.72 11.05 10.18
C ARG A 64 7.54 9.63 10.71
N ARG A 65 8.62 8.90 10.84
CA ARG A 65 8.63 7.50 11.26
C ARG A 65 7.72 7.19 12.47
N PRO A 66 7.71 7.97 13.58
CA PRO A 66 6.82 7.69 14.70
C PRO A 66 5.32 7.76 14.34
N ALA A 67 4.91 8.79 13.57
CA ALA A 67 3.53 8.94 13.15
C ALA A 67 3.11 7.80 12.21
N ILE A 68 4.00 7.37 11.30
CA ILE A 68 3.76 6.29 10.35
C ILE A 68 3.58 4.96 11.08
N LEU A 69 4.54 4.60 11.92
CA LEU A 69 4.48 3.34 12.68
C LEU A 69 3.31 3.34 13.68
N GLY A 70 3.06 4.48 14.33
CA GLY A 70 1.90 4.65 15.22
C GLY A 70 0.57 4.44 14.48
N THR A 71 0.43 5.05 13.30
CA THR A 71 -0.77 4.88 12.44
C THR A 71 -0.93 3.43 12.00
N ALA A 72 0.11 2.80 11.48
CA ALA A 72 0.05 1.40 11.05
C ALA A 72 -0.30 0.47 12.21
N THR A 73 0.29 0.69 13.39
CA THR A 73 0.00 -0.08 14.60
C THR A 73 -1.44 0.12 15.07
N ALA A 74 -1.91 1.36 15.15
CA ALA A 74 -3.29 1.67 15.59
C ALA A 74 -4.33 1.03 14.67
N LEU A 75 -4.14 1.13 13.34
CA LEU A 75 -5.03 0.51 12.36
C LEU A 75 -5.00 -1.03 12.46
N THR A 76 -3.82 -1.61 12.70
CA THR A 76 -3.68 -3.07 12.91
C THR A 76 -4.45 -3.51 14.15
N LEU A 77 -4.28 -2.83 15.27
CA LEU A 77 -4.98 -3.15 16.52
C LEU A 77 -6.49 -3.00 16.39
N ALA A 78 -6.96 -1.92 15.74
CA ALA A 78 -8.38 -1.71 15.45
C ALA A 78 -8.95 -2.87 14.62
N GLY A 79 -8.25 -3.27 13.57
CA GLY A 79 -8.64 -4.41 12.73
C GLY A 79 -8.65 -5.74 13.49
N MET A 80 -7.65 -5.99 14.32
CA MET A 80 -7.59 -7.18 15.19
C MET A 80 -8.76 -7.24 16.18
N ALA A 81 -9.16 -6.09 16.74
CA ALA A 81 -10.35 -6.02 17.59
C ALA A 81 -11.63 -6.42 16.82
N GLY A 82 -11.75 -6.05 15.53
CA GLY A 82 -12.83 -6.52 14.65
C GLY A 82 -12.83 -8.03 14.48
N TRP A 83 -11.67 -8.64 14.25
CA TRP A 83 -11.51 -10.09 14.16
C TRP A 83 -11.85 -10.81 15.47
N TRP A 84 -11.45 -10.25 16.59
CA TRP A 84 -11.76 -10.82 17.90
C TRP A 84 -13.27 -10.92 18.11
N ARG A 85 -14.01 -9.87 17.78
CA ARG A 85 -15.47 -9.83 17.93
C ARG A 85 -16.18 -10.82 16.99
N ALA A 86 -15.57 -11.12 15.83
CA ALA A 86 -16.15 -11.96 14.78
C ALA A 86 -15.76 -13.45 14.85
N ARG A 87 -15.10 -13.92 15.91
CA ARG A 87 -14.54 -15.29 16.02
C ARG A 87 -15.55 -16.43 15.79
N HIS A 88 -16.83 -16.16 15.92
CA HIS A 88 -17.88 -17.17 15.82
C HIS A 88 -18.49 -17.30 14.41
N GLU A 89 -18.13 -16.43 13.47
CA GLU A 89 -18.67 -16.45 12.12
C GLU A 89 -17.82 -17.34 11.20
N ARG A 90 -18.02 -18.67 11.26
CA ARG A 90 -17.43 -19.60 10.29
C ARG A 90 -18.39 -19.83 9.14
N ARG A 91 -18.00 -19.48 7.90
CA ARG A 91 -18.73 -19.84 6.69
C ARG A 91 -18.03 -20.99 5.98
N ALA A 92 -18.81 -22.02 5.63
CA ALA A 92 -18.35 -23.09 4.77
C ALA A 92 -18.25 -22.55 3.32
N HIS A 93 -17.10 -22.76 2.68
CA HIS A 93 -16.94 -22.42 1.27
C HIS A 93 -17.28 -23.63 0.40
N PRO A 94 -18.05 -23.45 -0.70
CA PRO A 94 -18.33 -24.53 -1.62
C PRO A 94 -17.03 -25.04 -2.25
N ARG A 95 -16.95 -26.37 -2.43
CA ARG A 95 -15.80 -26.99 -3.09
C ARG A 95 -15.93 -26.80 -4.60
N LEU A 96 -14.92 -26.20 -5.22
CA LEU A 96 -14.85 -26.06 -6.67
C LEU A 96 -14.63 -27.43 -7.34
N PRO A 97 -15.24 -27.68 -8.52
CA PRO A 97 -14.97 -28.85 -9.33
C PRO A 97 -13.51 -28.87 -9.80
N LEU A 98 -12.98 -30.06 -10.11
CA LEU A 98 -11.55 -30.25 -10.45
C LEU A 98 -11.10 -29.32 -11.59
N ARG A 99 -11.88 -29.21 -12.66
CA ARG A 99 -11.58 -28.34 -13.82
C ARG A 99 -11.39 -26.88 -13.40
N ALA A 100 -12.29 -26.36 -12.53
CA ALA A 100 -12.19 -25.00 -12.02
C ALA A 100 -10.94 -24.83 -11.14
N ARG A 101 -10.57 -25.84 -10.33
CA ARG A 101 -9.31 -25.79 -9.53
C ARG A 101 -8.10 -25.72 -10.42
N LEU A 102 -8.03 -26.50 -11.50
CA LEU A 102 -6.91 -26.49 -12.45
C LEU A 102 -6.81 -25.14 -13.18
N ALA A 103 -7.93 -24.58 -13.63
CA ALA A 103 -7.97 -23.25 -14.23
C ALA A 103 -7.48 -22.18 -13.25
N VAL A 104 -7.94 -22.20 -12.00
CA VAL A 104 -7.49 -21.30 -10.94
C VAL A 104 -6.00 -21.46 -10.67
N LEU A 105 -5.49 -22.69 -10.61
CA LEU A 105 -4.05 -22.94 -10.40
C LEU A 105 -3.22 -22.36 -11.55
N PHE A 106 -3.65 -22.58 -12.80
CA PHE A 106 -2.99 -22.02 -13.98
C PHE A 106 -2.94 -20.49 -13.94
N LEU A 107 -4.09 -19.85 -13.67
CA LEU A 107 -4.18 -18.37 -13.55
C LEU A 107 -3.33 -17.86 -12.37
N ALA A 108 -3.30 -18.57 -11.25
CA ALA A 108 -2.48 -18.21 -10.10
C ALA A 108 -0.98 -18.28 -10.45
N LEU A 109 -0.54 -19.35 -11.12
CA LEU A 109 0.86 -19.49 -11.55
C LEU A 109 1.25 -18.42 -12.57
N ALA A 110 0.40 -18.14 -13.56
CA ALA A 110 0.62 -17.05 -14.51
C ALA A 110 0.68 -15.69 -13.79
N GLY A 111 -0.25 -15.41 -12.87
CA GLY A 111 -0.26 -14.19 -12.06
C GLY A 111 0.99 -14.04 -11.18
N ILE A 112 1.47 -15.14 -10.58
CA ILE A 112 2.73 -15.15 -9.82
C ILE A 112 3.91 -14.82 -10.75
N GLY A 113 3.97 -15.43 -11.93
CA GLY A 113 5.03 -15.17 -12.91
C GLY A 113 5.09 -13.70 -13.34
N VAL A 114 3.95 -13.13 -13.71
CA VAL A 114 3.86 -11.69 -14.06
C VAL A 114 4.21 -10.80 -12.87
N SER A 115 3.71 -11.11 -11.67
CA SER A 115 4.04 -10.35 -10.46
C SER A 115 5.54 -10.38 -10.17
N ALA A 116 6.17 -11.55 -10.27
CA ALA A 116 7.61 -11.70 -10.10
C ALA A 116 8.39 -10.87 -11.13
N GLY A 117 7.94 -10.85 -12.40
CA GLY A 117 8.51 -10.02 -13.45
C GLY A 117 8.41 -8.52 -13.13
N LEU A 118 7.24 -8.04 -12.67
CA LEU A 118 7.03 -6.65 -12.29
C LEU A 118 7.90 -6.25 -11.08
N PHE A 119 8.04 -7.12 -10.08
CA PHE A 119 8.95 -6.86 -8.96
C PHE A 119 10.41 -6.89 -9.38
N ALA A 120 10.80 -7.80 -10.27
CA ALA A 120 12.17 -7.84 -10.83
C ALA A 120 12.47 -6.55 -11.63
N ASP A 121 11.53 -6.08 -12.45
CA ASP A 121 11.65 -4.81 -13.16
C ASP A 121 11.76 -3.62 -12.18
N ALA A 122 10.91 -3.59 -11.17
CA ALA A 122 10.97 -2.55 -10.12
C ALA A 122 12.28 -2.54 -9.34
N LEU A 123 12.95 -3.69 -9.20
CA LEU A 123 14.28 -3.79 -8.59
C LEU A 123 15.40 -3.40 -9.55
N ALA A 124 15.31 -3.82 -10.81
CA ALA A 124 16.38 -3.66 -11.79
C ALA A 124 16.47 -2.25 -12.39
N TYR A 125 15.33 -1.57 -12.56
CA TYR A 125 15.26 -0.32 -13.31
C TYR A 125 14.76 0.85 -12.48
N PRO A 126 15.33 2.07 -12.65
CA PRO A 126 14.80 3.28 -12.03
C PRO A 126 13.42 3.63 -12.62
N LEU A 127 12.67 4.48 -11.94
CA LEU A 127 11.45 5.06 -12.50
C LEU A 127 11.80 5.79 -13.80
N ARG A 128 11.27 5.31 -14.91
CA ARG A 128 11.55 5.87 -16.25
C ARG A 128 10.50 6.87 -16.68
N ASP A 129 9.26 6.65 -16.22
CA ASP A 129 8.13 7.46 -16.61
C ASP A 129 8.24 8.87 -16.06
N TRP A 130 7.98 9.84 -16.92
CA TRP A 130 8.03 11.25 -16.58
C TRP A 130 7.07 11.58 -15.42
N ASP A 131 5.85 11.09 -15.44
CA ASP A 131 4.86 11.28 -14.39
C ASP A 131 5.32 10.70 -13.05
N GLY A 132 5.89 9.50 -13.06
CA GLY A 132 6.43 8.85 -11.87
C GLY A 132 7.50 9.70 -11.19
N ARG A 133 8.42 10.25 -11.98
CA ARG A 133 9.57 11.03 -11.48
C ARG A 133 9.20 12.46 -11.15
N MET A 134 8.50 13.15 -12.05
CA MET A 134 8.29 14.60 -11.98
C MET A 134 7.06 14.99 -11.15
N HIS A 135 6.07 14.11 -11.03
CA HIS A 135 4.89 14.39 -10.21
C HIS A 135 4.94 13.66 -8.88
N TRP A 136 4.85 12.34 -8.91
CA TRP A 136 4.64 11.56 -7.69
C TRP A 136 5.85 11.56 -6.77
N SER A 137 7.03 11.25 -7.30
CA SER A 137 8.27 11.24 -6.50
C SER A 137 8.69 12.64 -6.08
N ALA A 138 8.47 13.65 -6.91
CA ALA A 138 8.78 15.01 -6.54
C ALA A 138 7.88 15.51 -5.41
N GLN A 139 6.57 15.25 -5.47
CA GLN A 139 5.66 15.56 -4.36
C GLN A 139 6.05 14.82 -3.08
N ALA A 140 6.43 13.54 -3.18
CA ALA A 140 6.90 12.78 -2.04
C ALA A 140 8.16 13.41 -1.40
N ARG A 141 9.12 13.88 -2.20
CA ARG A 141 10.32 14.57 -1.69
C ARG A 141 9.96 15.84 -0.91
N TYR A 142 9.05 16.66 -1.43
CA TYR A 142 8.60 17.86 -0.72
C TYR A 142 7.87 17.53 0.58
N ILE A 143 6.90 16.60 0.53
CA ILE A 143 6.19 16.16 1.73
C ILE A 143 7.18 15.61 2.76
N ARG A 144 8.17 14.84 2.32
CA ARG A 144 9.19 14.30 3.19
C ARG A 144 10.09 15.37 3.77
N PHE A 145 10.56 16.33 2.97
CA PHE A 145 11.43 17.40 3.41
C PHE A 145 10.74 18.24 4.50
N GLU A 146 9.54 18.71 4.25
CA GLU A 146 8.79 19.56 5.16
C GLU A 146 8.02 18.77 6.25
N GLY A 147 7.83 17.48 6.07
CA GLY A 147 7.02 16.64 6.97
C GLY A 147 5.52 16.91 6.88
N SER A 148 5.05 17.63 5.86
CA SER A 148 3.68 18.10 5.73
C SER A 148 3.09 17.76 4.36
N VAL A 149 1.80 17.40 4.31
CA VAL A 149 1.05 17.25 3.05
C VAL A 149 0.68 18.59 2.42
N LEU A 150 0.84 19.68 3.15
CA LEU A 150 0.70 21.06 2.67
C LEU A 150 2.07 21.76 2.69
N PRO A 151 2.99 21.37 1.80
CA PRO A 151 4.33 21.95 1.77
C PRO A 151 4.26 23.46 1.57
N LEU A 152 5.08 24.19 2.28
CA LEU A 152 5.10 25.65 2.23
C LEU A 152 5.33 26.19 0.81
N ALA A 153 6.16 25.50 0.03
CA ALA A 153 6.40 25.80 -1.37
C ALA A 153 5.11 25.74 -2.22
N VAL A 154 4.21 24.79 -1.94
CA VAL A 154 2.91 24.67 -2.62
C VAL A 154 1.99 25.81 -2.19
N VAL A 155 1.90 26.07 -0.89
CA VAL A 155 1.02 27.10 -0.32
C VAL A 155 1.42 28.49 -0.81
N ARG A 156 2.71 28.75 -1.00
CA ARG A 156 3.23 30.02 -1.49
C ARG A 156 3.23 30.18 -3.01
N GLY A 157 2.71 29.20 -3.75
CA GLY A 157 2.71 29.26 -5.22
C GLY A 157 4.10 29.18 -5.86
N GLN A 158 5.13 28.78 -5.11
CA GLN A 158 6.53 28.66 -5.56
C GLN A 158 6.81 27.32 -6.26
N TRP A 159 5.76 26.63 -6.63
CA TRP A 159 5.81 25.28 -7.15
C TRP A 159 6.10 25.27 -8.66
N TYR A 160 7.27 24.82 -9.02
CA TYR A 160 7.66 24.65 -10.43
C TYR A 160 7.16 23.33 -11.06
N ILE A 161 6.45 22.50 -10.30
CA ILE A 161 5.99 21.19 -10.75
C ILE A 161 4.56 21.28 -11.20
N ASN A 162 4.32 20.75 -12.40
CA ASN A 162 3.19 21.06 -13.28
C ASN A 162 1.77 20.73 -12.73
N HIS A 163 1.60 19.99 -11.63
CA HIS A 163 0.26 19.63 -11.18
C HIS A 163 0.13 19.51 -9.65
N PRO A 164 0.13 20.64 -8.89
CA PRO A 164 -0.04 20.62 -7.43
C PRO A 164 -1.43 20.11 -6.98
N ARG A 165 -2.37 19.96 -7.94
CA ARG A 165 -3.73 19.48 -7.68
C ARG A 165 -3.89 17.96 -7.78
N TYR A 166 -2.84 17.22 -8.12
CA TYR A 166 -2.92 15.76 -8.16
C TYR A 166 -3.10 15.18 -6.76
N PRO A 167 -3.86 14.07 -6.63
CA PRO A 167 -4.07 13.42 -5.36
C PRO A 167 -2.75 13.04 -4.68
N VAL A 168 -2.55 13.49 -3.45
CA VAL A 168 -1.29 13.28 -2.71
C VAL A 168 -1.22 11.92 -1.99
N LEU A 169 -2.22 11.05 -2.14
CA LEU A 169 -2.28 9.77 -1.43
C LEU A 169 -1.08 8.87 -1.77
N LEU A 170 -0.73 8.78 -3.06
CA LEU A 170 0.41 7.99 -3.52
C LEU A 170 1.75 8.58 -3.05
N PRO A 171 2.02 9.89 -3.17
CA PRO A 171 3.17 10.53 -2.54
C PRO A 171 3.29 10.27 -1.04
N VAL A 172 2.18 10.34 -0.28
CA VAL A 172 2.18 10.02 1.16
C VAL A 172 2.56 8.57 1.41
N ALA A 173 2.07 7.64 0.60
CA ALA A 173 2.47 6.23 0.70
C ALA A 173 3.97 6.02 0.41
N GLN A 174 4.52 6.72 -0.57
CA GLN A 174 5.96 6.71 -0.86
C GLN A 174 6.78 7.23 0.33
N VAL A 175 6.39 8.38 0.89
CA VAL A 175 7.03 8.94 2.10
C VAL A 175 6.95 7.97 3.26
N ALA A 176 5.79 7.32 3.46
CA ALA A 176 5.62 6.35 4.54
C ALA A 176 6.61 5.19 4.41
N ILE A 177 6.86 4.68 3.20
CA ILE A 177 7.87 3.63 2.97
C ILE A 177 9.28 4.15 3.28
N LEU A 178 9.67 5.29 2.71
CA LEU A 178 11.01 5.86 2.88
C LEU A 178 11.35 6.13 4.35
N GLU A 179 10.41 6.71 5.08
CA GLU A 179 10.58 7.01 6.51
C GLU A 179 10.57 5.74 7.38
N ALA A 180 9.67 4.79 7.10
CA ALA A 180 9.59 3.54 7.87
C ALA A 180 10.83 2.67 7.70
N THR A 181 11.37 2.60 6.48
CA THR A 181 12.54 1.78 6.14
C THR A 181 13.87 2.45 6.43
N GLY A 182 13.87 3.78 6.59
CA GLY A 182 15.12 4.56 6.72
C GLY A 182 15.95 4.60 5.45
N ALA A 183 15.31 4.44 4.29
CA ALA A 183 15.96 4.30 2.98
C ALA A 183 16.61 5.59 2.45
N GLY A 184 16.50 6.70 3.16
CA GLY A 184 16.97 7.98 2.64
C GLY A 184 16.12 8.44 1.45
N GLU A 185 16.75 8.93 0.39
CA GLU A 185 16.08 9.37 -0.85
C GLU A 185 16.07 8.27 -1.92
N ASP A 186 16.40 7.04 -1.55
CA ASP A 186 16.47 5.93 -2.51
C ASP A 186 15.09 5.52 -2.99
N GLU A 187 14.76 5.94 -4.21
CA GLU A 187 13.51 5.61 -4.89
C GLU A 187 13.29 4.10 -5.05
N LEU A 188 14.35 3.31 -4.99
CA LEU A 188 14.28 1.86 -5.11
C LEU A 188 13.29 1.27 -4.10
N PHE A 189 13.27 1.80 -2.87
CA PHE A 189 12.48 1.23 -1.78
C PHE A 189 10.96 1.34 -1.95
N PHE A 190 10.45 2.35 -2.63
CA PHE A 190 9.00 2.45 -2.87
C PHE A 190 8.55 1.93 -4.24
N ARG A 191 9.45 1.59 -5.14
CA ARG A 191 9.07 1.04 -6.46
C ARG A 191 8.28 -0.26 -6.33
N GLY A 192 8.59 -1.08 -5.33
CA GLY A 192 7.82 -2.28 -4.99
C GLY A 192 6.34 -2.00 -4.68
N LEU A 193 5.98 -0.78 -4.25
CA LEU A 193 4.59 -0.39 -4.07
C LEU A 193 3.82 -0.46 -5.39
N TYR A 194 4.39 0.04 -6.49
CA TYR A 194 3.75 -0.01 -7.80
C TYR A 194 3.58 -1.46 -8.28
N ALA A 195 4.63 -2.27 -8.16
CA ALA A 195 4.58 -3.67 -8.53
C ALA A 195 3.54 -4.46 -7.70
N SER A 196 3.29 -4.05 -6.45
CA SER A 196 2.35 -4.73 -5.54
C SER A 196 0.87 -4.53 -5.89
N PHE A 197 0.53 -3.49 -6.66
CA PHE A 197 -0.86 -3.27 -7.10
C PHE A 197 -1.36 -4.39 -8.00
N PHE A 198 -0.53 -4.88 -8.92
CA PHE A 198 -0.95 -5.91 -9.87
C PHE A 198 -1.41 -7.20 -9.17
N PRO A 199 -0.60 -7.86 -8.31
CA PRO A 199 -1.08 -9.05 -7.60
C PRO A 199 -2.26 -8.77 -6.69
N ALA A 200 -2.34 -7.58 -6.07
CA ALA A 200 -3.49 -7.22 -5.25
C ALA A 200 -4.78 -7.14 -6.08
N PHE A 201 -4.74 -6.50 -7.25
CA PHE A 201 -5.88 -6.46 -8.16
C PHE A 201 -6.26 -7.84 -8.69
N LEU A 202 -5.31 -8.69 -9.05
CA LEU A 202 -5.61 -10.06 -9.49
C LEU A 202 -6.36 -10.84 -8.41
N LEU A 203 -5.95 -10.70 -7.14
CA LEU A 203 -6.63 -11.37 -6.02
C LEU A 203 -8.04 -10.85 -5.80
N VAL A 204 -8.28 -9.56 -6.04
CA VAL A 204 -9.62 -8.95 -5.96
C VAL A 204 -10.50 -9.40 -7.13
N LEU A 205 -9.97 -9.32 -8.37
CA LEU A 205 -10.72 -9.72 -9.57
C LEU A 205 -11.10 -11.21 -9.59
N TYR A 206 -10.30 -12.04 -8.95
CA TYR A 206 -10.63 -13.46 -8.80
C TYR A 206 -11.87 -13.68 -7.91
N ASP A 207 -12.30 -12.69 -7.13
CA ASP A 207 -13.47 -12.75 -6.27
C ASP A 207 -14.76 -12.23 -6.98
N ALA A 208 -14.59 -11.41 -8.01
CA ALA A 208 -15.68 -10.84 -8.78
C ALA A 208 -16.25 -11.84 -9.78
#